data_2ef7446b7d3a103fceaf5a946d4bcc33
#
_entry.id   2ef7446b7d3a103fceaf5a946d4bcc33
#
_cell.length_a   1.000
_cell.length_b   1.000
_cell.length_c   1.000
_cell.angle_alpha   90.00
_cell.angle_beta   90.00
_cell.angle_gamma   90.00
#
_symmetry.space_group_name_H-M   'P 1'
#
loop_
_entity.id
_entity.type
_entity.pdbx_description
1 polymer ?
#
loop_
_entity_poly.entity_id
_entity_poly.type
_entity_poly.pdbx_seq_one_letter_code
_entity_poly.pdbx_strand_id
1 'polypeptide(L)'
;MANKLWEKNFEVNAEIERFTVGRDREMDLYLAPYDVLGSMAHITMLESIGLIAKEELPLLLAELKNIYQICKRGEFVIEEGVEDVHSQVELMLTRKLGDIGKKIHSGRSRNDQVLVDLKLFTRHELMEVADGVKVLFDELIQKSEQYKHVLMPGYTHLQVAMPSSFGLWFGAYAESLTDDMLFLQAAYKMTNRNPLGSAAGYGSSFPLNRQMTTDLLGFDSMDYNVVYAQMGRGKMERNVGFAIATIAGTLAKMAFDACLFNSQNFSFVKLPKECTTGSSIMPHKKNPDVFELIRAKCNKLQALPQQVTLIMNNLPVGYFRDLQIIKEVFLPAFDELKDCLQMAAYIINKIEVREDILDNPMYDPMFSVEEVNRLAAEGMPFRDAYKKVGLDIEAGTFRPNKDIHHTHEGSIGNLCNDRISALMQSILKGFAFERVQKAEKDLLR
;
A
#
# COMPACT_ATOMS: atom_id res chain seq x y z
N MET A 1 31.04 21.40 -17.20
CA MET A 1 30.80 21.13 -15.79
C MET A 1 29.46 21.75 -15.42
N ALA A 2 28.52 20.97 -14.91
CA ALA A 2 27.24 21.52 -14.46
C ALA A 2 27.48 22.21 -13.11
N ASN A 3 27.46 23.56 -13.12
CA ASN A 3 27.61 24.34 -11.88
C ASN A 3 26.32 24.21 -11.08
N LYS A 4 26.44 23.89 -9.79
CA LYS A 4 25.30 23.93 -8.86
C LYS A 4 24.76 25.35 -8.78
N LEU A 5 23.44 25.54 -8.77
CA LEU A 5 22.77 26.86 -8.76
C LEU A 5 23.25 27.83 -7.66
N TRP A 6 23.79 27.30 -6.55
CA TRP A 6 24.30 28.04 -5.39
C TRP A 6 25.83 28.13 -5.31
N GLU A 7 26.57 27.56 -6.27
CA GLU A 7 28.04 27.46 -6.24
C GLU A 7 28.72 28.81 -6.45
N LYS A 8 29.39 29.28 -5.44
CA LYS A 8 30.18 30.52 -5.45
C LYS A 8 31.67 30.17 -5.31
N ASN A 9 32.33 29.84 -6.42
CA ASN A 9 33.80 29.78 -6.56
C ASN A 9 34.61 29.02 -5.47
N PHE A 10 34.13 27.89 -4.97
CA PHE A 10 34.94 26.97 -4.16
C PHE A 10 34.70 25.53 -4.58
N GLU A 11 35.79 24.71 -4.55
CA GLU A 11 35.65 23.28 -4.83
C GLU A 11 34.94 22.58 -3.67
N VAL A 12 33.86 21.86 -4.00
CA VAL A 12 33.16 21.04 -3.01
C VAL A 12 33.99 19.78 -2.76
N ASN A 13 34.30 19.50 -1.49
CA ASN A 13 34.97 18.27 -1.10
C ASN A 13 34.08 17.06 -1.49
N ALA A 14 34.65 16.15 -2.27
CA ALA A 14 33.94 14.98 -2.79
C ALA A 14 33.37 14.07 -1.65
N GLU A 15 34.06 14.01 -0.49
CA GLU A 15 33.53 13.25 0.66
C GLU A 15 32.29 13.90 1.28
N ILE A 16 32.29 15.23 1.38
CA ILE A 16 31.12 15.99 1.86
C ILE A 16 29.96 15.85 0.87
N GLU A 17 30.24 15.93 -0.43
CA GLU A 17 29.21 15.74 -1.46
C GLU A 17 28.61 14.32 -1.37
N ARG A 18 29.45 13.29 -1.31
CA ARG A 18 29.01 11.91 -1.15
C ARG A 18 28.12 11.72 0.09
N PHE A 19 28.50 12.32 1.23
CA PHE A 19 27.73 12.22 2.46
C PHE A 19 26.40 12.96 2.40
N THR A 20 26.39 14.16 1.83
CA THR A 20 25.18 15.02 1.79
C THR A 20 24.19 14.63 0.71
N VAL A 21 24.64 14.10 -0.42
CA VAL A 21 23.75 13.58 -1.48
C VAL A 21 23.27 12.18 -1.13
N GLY A 22 24.16 11.34 -0.56
CA GLY A 22 23.81 9.97 -0.19
C GLY A 22 23.18 9.20 -1.35
N ARG A 23 22.01 8.61 -1.11
CA ARG A 23 21.21 7.89 -2.10
C ARG A 23 20.13 8.75 -2.78
N ASP A 24 20.17 10.06 -2.59
CA ASP A 24 19.08 10.95 -3.03
C ASP A 24 18.86 10.89 -4.55
N ARG A 25 19.92 10.83 -5.35
CA ARG A 25 19.82 10.70 -6.82
C ARG A 25 19.13 9.39 -7.23
N GLU A 26 19.39 8.29 -6.53
CA GLU A 26 18.72 7.00 -6.77
C GLU A 26 17.23 7.09 -6.43
N MET A 27 16.92 7.68 -5.29
CA MET A 27 15.54 7.86 -4.84
C MET A 27 14.76 8.85 -5.70
N ASP A 28 15.40 9.88 -6.21
CA ASP A 28 14.76 10.87 -7.06
C ASP A 28 14.32 10.31 -8.44
N LEU A 29 14.88 9.18 -8.86
CA LEU A 29 14.38 8.49 -10.07
C LEU A 29 12.92 8.06 -9.94
N TYR A 30 12.46 7.69 -8.74
CA TYR A 30 11.04 7.44 -8.47
C TYR A 30 10.16 8.67 -8.70
N LEU A 31 10.71 9.85 -8.47
CA LEU A 31 9.99 11.12 -8.51
C LEU A 31 10.02 11.79 -9.91
N ALA A 32 10.91 11.37 -10.79
CA ALA A 32 11.16 12.04 -12.06
C ALA A 32 9.90 12.28 -12.92
N PRO A 33 9.00 11.30 -13.18
CA PRO A 33 7.80 11.57 -13.94
C PRO A 33 6.86 12.58 -13.26
N TYR A 34 6.87 12.63 -11.93
CA TYR A 34 6.00 13.50 -11.13
C TYR A 34 6.54 14.93 -11.04
N ASP A 35 7.87 15.11 -11.01
CA ASP A 35 8.50 16.44 -11.16
C ASP A 35 8.14 17.08 -12.52
N VAL A 36 8.11 16.27 -13.57
CA VAL A 36 7.69 16.74 -14.89
C VAL A 36 6.22 17.16 -14.89
N LEU A 37 5.31 16.37 -14.31
CA LEU A 37 3.89 16.74 -14.21
C LEU A 37 3.69 18.01 -13.37
N GLY A 38 4.34 18.11 -12.21
CA GLY A 38 4.34 19.30 -11.38
C GLY A 38 4.84 20.52 -12.12
N SER A 39 5.93 20.35 -12.88
CA SER A 39 6.52 21.41 -13.73
C SER A 39 5.59 21.86 -14.85
N MET A 40 4.88 20.94 -15.53
CA MET A 40 3.90 21.28 -16.57
C MET A 40 2.76 22.14 -16.01
N ALA A 41 2.20 21.78 -14.86
CA ALA A 41 1.17 22.57 -14.21
C ALA A 41 1.71 23.94 -13.76
N HIS A 42 2.94 23.99 -13.26
CA HIS A 42 3.58 25.21 -12.79
C HIS A 42 3.81 26.21 -13.93
N ILE A 43 4.42 25.78 -15.06
CA ILE A 43 4.67 26.69 -16.19
C ILE A 43 3.38 27.18 -16.85
N THR A 44 2.33 26.35 -16.87
CA THR A 44 1.00 26.77 -17.34
C THR A 44 0.44 27.89 -16.46
N MET A 45 0.62 27.78 -15.14
CA MET A 45 0.26 28.82 -14.19
C MET A 45 1.14 30.08 -14.37
N LEU A 46 2.45 29.94 -14.59
CA LEU A 46 3.36 31.06 -14.80
C LEU A 46 2.99 31.87 -16.06
N GLU A 47 2.54 31.22 -17.13
CA GLU A 47 2.01 31.91 -18.32
C GLU A 47 0.78 32.74 -17.95
N SER A 48 -0.15 32.17 -17.20
CA SER A 48 -1.39 32.87 -16.81
C SER A 48 -1.17 34.15 -15.97
N ILE A 49 -0.01 34.27 -15.32
CA ILE A 49 0.39 35.46 -14.54
C ILE A 49 1.46 36.31 -15.25
N GLY A 50 1.79 36.00 -16.52
CA GLY A 50 2.67 36.81 -17.37
C GLY A 50 4.18 36.62 -17.12
N LEU A 51 4.61 35.58 -16.38
CA LEU A 51 6.03 35.28 -16.15
C LEU A 51 6.63 34.41 -17.27
N ILE A 52 5.80 33.73 -18.04
CA ILE A 52 6.15 33.04 -19.29
C ILE A 52 5.30 33.64 -20.40
N ALA A 53 5.92 33.95 -21.56
CA ALA A 53 5.19 34.46 -22.70
C ALA A 53 4.31 33.37 -23.33
N LYS A 54 3.20 33.77 -23.95
CA LYS A 54 2.22 32.85 -24.55
C LYS A 54 2.84 31.93 -25.61
N GLU A 55 3.83 32.47 -26.34
CA GLU A 55 4.56 31.75 -27.40
C GLU A 55 5.60 30.74 -26.82
N GLU A 56 6.07 30.95 -25.60
CA GLU A 56 7.07 30.12 -24.95
C GLU A 56 6.44 28.85 -24.30
N LEU A 57 5.20 28.95 -23.82
CA LEU A 57 4.51 27.87 -23.12
C LEU A 57 4.42 26.58 -23.95
N PRO A 58 4.01 26.59 -25.24
CA PRO A 58 3.96 25.37 -26.06
C PRO A 58 5.32 24.67 -26.22
N LEU A 59 6.42 25.47 -26.30
CA LEU A 59 7.77 24.93 -26.41
C LEU A 59 8.20 24.20 -25.15
N LEU A 60 7.95 24.81 -23.99
CA LEU A 60 8.23 24.21 -22.68
C LEU A 60 7.40 22.94 -22.44
N LEU A 61 6.09 22.98 -22.73
CA LEU A 61 5.21 21.82 -22.60
C LEU A 61 5.65 20.68 -23.52
N ALA A 62 6.02 20.96 -24.77
CA ALA A 62 6.48 19.94 -25.70
C ALA A 62 7.74 19.22 -25.18
N GLU A 63 8.72 19.97 -24.67
CA GLU A 63 9.95 19.37 -24.13
C GLU A 63 9.70 18.64 -22.81
N LEU A 64 8.86 19.17 -21.91
CA LEU A 64 8.47 18.44 -20.69
C LEU A 64 7.75 17.13 -21.01
N LYS A 65 6.87 17.10 -22.02
CA LYS A 65 6.24 15.84 -22.48
C LYS A 65 7.28 14.85 -23.02
N ASN A 66 8.30 15.33 -23.74
CA ASN A 66 9.40 14.49 -24.17
C ASN A 66 10.17 13.90 -22.98
N ILE A 67 10.51 14.73 -21.98
CA ILE A 67 11.19 14.27 -20.75
C ILE A 67 10.31 13.27 -20.00
N TYR A 68 8.99 13.51 -19.90
CA TYR A 68 8.06 12.55 -19.31
C TYR A 68 8.11 11.17 -19.99
N GLN A 69 8.17 11.15 -21.33
CA GLN A 69 8.29 9.87 -22.06
C GLN A 69 9.64 9.19 -21.79
N ILE A 70 10.73 9.94 -21.64
CA ILE A 70 12.04 9.40 -21.22
C ILE A 70 11.93 8.74 -19.83
N CYS A 71 11.26 9.41 -18.88
CA CYS A 71 11.01 8.85 -17.55
C CYS A 71 10.19 7.54 -17.61
N LYS A 72 9.10 7.52 -18.41
CA LYS A 72 8.23 6.34 -18.54
C LYS A 72 8.92 5.14 -19.18
N ARG A 73 9.94 5.35 -20.01
CA ARG A 73 10.77 4.28 -20.57
C ARG A 73 11.90 3.82 -19.65
N GLY A 74 12.07 4.44 -18.47
CA GLY A 74 13.16 4.14 -17.55
C GLY A 74 14.54 4.61 -18.04
N GLU A 75 14.57 5.56 -18.95
CA GLU A 75 15.80 6.10 -19.59
C GLU A 75 16.27 7.41 -18.94
N PHE A 76 15.51 7.95 -17.97
CA PHE A 76 15.87 9.18 -17.28
C PHE A 76 17.04 8.94 -16.33
N VAL A 77 18.06 9.79 -16.42
CA VAL A 77 19.30 9.70 -15.62
C VAL A 77 19.58 11.05 -15.01
N ILE A 78 19.94 11.10 -13.75
CA ILE A 78 20.52 12.28 -13.12
C ILE A 78 22.04 12.22 -13.33
N GLU A 79 22.54 13.17 -14.13
CA GLU A 79 23.94 13.21 -14.55
C GLU A 79 24.89 13.46 -13.37
N GLU A 80 26.13 12.98 -13.50
CA GLU A 80 27.16 13.25 -12.50
C GLU A 80 27.40 14.78 -12.38
N GLY A 81 27.45 15.27 -11.13
CA GLY A 81 27.54 16.70 -10.84
C GLY A 81 26.19 17.43 -10.79
N VAL A 82 25.08 16.79 -11.16
CA VAL A 82 23.72 17.29 -10.94
C VAL A 82 23.21 16.83 -9.58
N GLU A 83 22.62 17.73 -8.80
CA GLU A 83 22.28 17.45 -7.39
C GLU A 83 21.05 16.55 -7.25
N ASP A 84 19.99 16.82 -8.02
CA ASP A 84 18.66 16.22 -7.87
C ASP A 84 17.89 16.18 -9.19
N VAL A 85 16.70 15.58 -9.16
CA VAL A 85 15.78 15.49 -10.31
C VAL A 85 15.39 16.88 -10.84
N HIS A 86 15.13 17.84 -9.96
CA HIS A 86 14.70 19.19 -10.34
C HIS A 86 15.76 19.89 -11.20
N SER A 87 17.02 19.78 -10.76
CA SER A 87 18.18 20.32 -11.50
C SER A 87 18.37 19.62 -12.83
N GLN A 88 18.13 18.31 -12.91
CA GLN A 88 18.25 17.55 -14.16
C GLN A 88 17.18 17.97 -15.17
N VAL A 89 15.94 18.11 -14.75
CA VAL A 89 14.84 18.58 -15.63
C VAL A 89 15.12 20.00 -16.14
N GLU A 90 15.52 20.91 -15.26
CA GLU A 90 15.89 22.28 -15.65
C GLU A 90 17.08 22.30 -16.62
N LEU A 91 18.10 21.47 -16.40
CA LEU A 91 19.26 21.32 -17.28
C LEU A 91 18.86 20.84 -18.68
N MET A 92 18.00 19.83 -18.76
CA MET A 92 17.48 19.31 -20.04
C MET A 92 16.71 20.38 -20.80
N LEU A 93 15.81 21.11 -20.13
CA LEU A 93 15.07 22.23 -20.71
C LEU A 93 16.01 23.33 -21.18
N THR A 94 17.01 23.70 -20.38
CA THR A 94 17.96 24.77 -20.71
C THR A 94 18.85 24.40 -21.90
N ARG A 95 19.30 23.14 -21.98
CA ARG A 95 20.05 22.62 -23.13
C ARG A 95 19.25 22.68 -24.42
N LYS A 96 17.94 22.43 -24.33
CA LYS A 96 17.06 22.39 -25.51
C LYS A 96 16.53 23.76 -25.91
N LEU A 97 16.19 24.64 -24.96
CA LEU A 97 15.43 25.85 -25.15
C LEU A 97 16.18 27.14 -24.73
N GLY A 98 17.42 26.99 -24.23
CA GLY A 98 18.21 28.15 -23.77
C GLY A 98 17.58 28.84 -22.57
N ASP A 99 17.55 30.18 -22.61
CA ASP A 99 17.04 30.99 -21.50
C ASP A 99 15.55 30.80 -21.20
N ILE A 100 14.77 30.31 -22.16
CA ILE A 100 13.36 29.95 -21.96
C ILE A 100 13.27 28.82 -20.92
N GLY A 101 14.15 27.82 -21.01
CA GLY A 101 14.19 26.70 -20.08
C GLY A 101 14.44 27.10 -18.63
N LYS A 102 15.23 28.17 -18.41
CA LYS A 102 15.55 28.66 -17.05
C LYS A 102 14.34 29.28 -16.32
N LYS A 103 13.32 29.73 -17.07
CA LYS A 103 12.13 30.37 -16.48
C LYS A 103 11.30 29.45 -15.60
N ILE A 104 11.45 28.11 -15.75
CA ILE A 104 10.70 27.10 -15.01
C ILE A 104 10.84 27.24 -13.49
N HIS A 105 11.96 27.79 -13.01
CA HIS A 105 12.22 27.93 -11.57
C HIS A 105 11.54 29.15 -10.93
N SER A 106 10.95 30.06 -11.73
CA SER A 106 10.30 31.26 -11.21
C SER A 106 9.17 30.95 -10.27
N GLY A 107 9.12 31.62 -9.10
CA GLY A 107 8.02 31.52 -8.15
C GLY A 107 7.91 30.21 -7.38
N ARG A 108 8.89 29.31 -7.44
CA ARG A 108 8.95 28.08 -6.65
C ARG A 108 10.32 27.86 -6.01
N SER A 109 10.40 26.88 -5.11
CA SER A 109 11.62 26.39 -4.49
C SER A 109 11.72 24.88 -4.70
N ARG A 110 12.92 24.32 -4.59
CA ARG A 110 13.09 22.84 -4.50
C ARG A 110 12.24 22.25 -3.37
N ASN A 111 11.98 23.02 -2.32
CA ASN A 111 11.19 22.58 -1.18
C ASN A 111 9.75 22.24 -1.56
N ASP A 112 9.04 23.12 -2.32
CA ASP A 112 7.68 22.84 -2.74
C ASP A 112 7.61 21.93 -3.98
N GLN A 113 8.68 21.87 -4.80
CA GLN A 113 8.81 20.90 -5.86
C GLN A 113 8.82 19.46 -5.31
N VAL A 114 9.74 19.14 -4.40
CA VAL A 114 9.82 17.78 -3.83
C VAL A 114 8.54 17.42 -3.08
N LEU A 115 7.84 18.38 -2.49
CA LEU A 115 6.55 18.11 -1.84
C LEU A 115 5.47 17.69 -2.84
N VAL A 116 5.35 18.41 -3.98
CA VAL A 116 4.35 18.04 -4.99
C VAL A 116 4.70 16.71 -5.64
N ASP A 117 5.98 16.47 -5.92
CA ASP A 117 6.43 15.20 -6.51
C ASP A 117 6.11 14.01 -5.60
N LEU A 118 6.43 14.11 -4.31
CA LEU A 118 6.11 13.09 -3.32
C LEU A 118 4.60 12.85 -3.20
N LYS A 119 3.79 13.90 -3.25
CA LYS A 119 2.34 13.74 -3.18
C LYS A 119 1.75 13.12 -4.44
N LEU A 120 2.24 13.50 -5.62
CA LEU A 120 1.84 12.89 -6.89
C LEU A 120 2.27 11.42 -6.97
N PHE A 121 3.53 11.13 -6.63
CA PHE A 121 4.04 9.77 -6.52
C PHE A 121 3.19 8.94 -5.54
N THR A 122 3.07 9.40 -4.30
CA THR A 122 2.35 8.67 -3.25
C THR A 122 0.89 8.44 -3.63
N ARG A 123 0.24 9.44 -4.24
CA ARG A 123 -1.13 9.31 -4.72
C ARG A 123 -1.28 8.20 -5.76
N HIS A 124 -0.35 8.13 -6.71
CA HIS A 124 -0.32 7.08 -7.73
C HIS A 124 -0.09 5.69 -7.10
N GLU A 125 0.89 5.58 -6.22
CA GLU A 125 1.21 4.33 -5.53
C GLU A 125 0.05 3.82 -4.66
N LEU A 126 -0.67 4.74 -3.99
CA LEU A 126 -1.86 4.39 -3.21
C LEU A 126 -3.00 3.87 -4.09
N MET A 127 -3.12 4.35 -5.34
CA MET A 127 -4.07 3.79 -6.31
C MET A 127 -3.68 2.37 -6.70
N GLU A 128 -2.41 2.12 -7.02
CA GLU A 128 -1.90 0.77 -7.36
C GLU A 128 -2.04 -0.20 -6.18
N VAL A 129 -1.76 0.26 -4.96
CA VAL A 129 -1.97 -0.56 -3.75
C VAL A 129 -3.45 -0.89 -3.57
N ALA A 130 -4.36 0.08 -3.76
CA ALA A 130 -5.80 -0.17 -3.67
C ALA A 130 -6.27 -1.21 -4.70
N ASP A 131 -5.77 -1.14 -5.93
CA ASP A 131 -6.04 -2.13 -6.98
C ASP A 131 -5.48 -3.51 -6.60
N GLY A 132 -4.25 -3.58 -6.07
CA GLY A 132 -3.66 -4.82 -5.59
C GLY A 132 -4.44 -5.46 -4.43
N VAL A 133 -4.88 -4.67 -3.46
CA VAL A 133 -5.75 -5.14 -2.37
C VAL A 133 -7.09 -5.64 -2.91
N LYS A 134 -7.67 -4.92 -3.88
CA LYS A 134 -8.94 -5.34 -4.51
C LYS A 134 -8.81 -6.70 -5.21
N VAL A 135 -7.72 -6.94 -5.92
CA VAL A 135 -7.46 -8.25 -6.57
C VAL A 135 -7.39 -9.36 -5.53
N LEU A 136 -6.61 -9.18 -4.45
CA LEU A 136 -6.53 -10.18 -3.38
C LEU A 136 -7.88 -10.39 -2.69
N PHE A 137 -8.62 -9.31 -2.43
CA PHE A 137 -9.96 -9.36 -1.84
C PHE A 137 -10.91 -10.22 -2.68
N ASP A 138 -10.92 -10.03 -4.01
CA ASP A 138 -11.81 -10.79 -4.90
C ASP A 138 -11.47 -12.28 -4.88
N GLU A 139 -10.19 -12.63 -4.88
CA GLU A 139 -9.74 -14.01 -4.77
C GLU A 139 -10.16 -14.65 -3.44
N LEU A 140 -10.06 -13.91 -2.33
CA LEU A 140 -10.48 -14.37 -1.01
C LEU A 140 -12.00 -14.59 -0.93
N ILE A 141 -12.80 -13.69 -1.47
CA ILE A 141 -14.26 -13.83 -1.55
C ILE A 141 -14.65 -15.02 -2.43
N GLN A 142 -13.99 -15.18 -3.58
CA GLN A 142 -14.22 -16.32 -4.45
C GLN A 142 -13.92 -17.65 -3.74
N LYS A 143 -12.80 -17.75 -3.03
CA LYS A 143 -12.45 -18.94 -2.25
C LYS A 143 -13.40 -19.16 -1.07
N SER A 144 -13.82 -18.07 -0.41
CA SER A 144 -14.83 -18.15 0.65
C SER A 144 -16.14 -18.77 0.14
N GLU A 145 -16.64 -18.34 -1.02
CA GLU A 145 -17.84 -18.92 -1.63
C GLU A 145 -17.63 -20.37 -2.10
N GLN A 146 -16.47 -20.64 -2.74
CA GLN A 146 -16.13 -21.96 -3.25
C GLN A 146 -16.13 -23.01 -2.13
N TYR A 147 -15.58 -22.68 -0.97
CA TYR A 147 -15.36 -23.61 0.16
C TYR A 147 -16.26 -23.34 1.36
N LYS A 148 -17.38 -22.65 1.18
CA LYS A 148 -18.29 -22.28 2.26
C LYS A 148 -18.87 -23.45 3.06
N HIS A 149 -18.97 -24.60 2.43
CA HIS A 149 -19.50 -25.83 3.06
C HIS A 149 -18.40 -26.80 3.51
N VAL A 150 -17.13 -26.50 3.25
CA VAL A 150 -16.02 -27.34 3.66
C VAL A 150 -15.61 -26.96 5.08
N LEU A 151 -15.98 -27.81 6.03
CA LEU A 151 -15.68 -27.61 7.45
C LEU A 151 -14.18 -27.82 7.73
N MET A 152 -13.67 -27.09 8.69
CA MET A 152 -12.32 -27.24 9.25
C MET A 152 -12.36 -27.04 10.75
N PRO A 153 -11.36 -27.59 11.50
CA PRO A 153 -11.26 -27.32 12.93
C PRO A 153 -10.96 -25.85 13.20
N GLY A 154 -11.75 -25.19 14.03
CA GLY A 154 -11.42 -23.90 14.63
C GLY A 154 -10.56 -24.10 15.88
N TYR A 155 -9.62 -23.18 16.10
CA TYR A 155 -8.64 -23.24 17.19
C TYR A 155 -8.74 -22.03 18.11
N THR A 156 -8.65 -22.30 19.42
CA THR A 156 -8.32 -21.30 20.43
C THR A 156 -7.14 -21.82 21.25
N HIS A 157 -6.16 -20.98 21.59
CA HIS A 157 -4.94 -21.40 22.32
C HIS A 157 -4.16 -22.55 21.63
N LEU A 158 -4.26 -22.65 20.29
CA LEU A 158 -3.75 -23.79 19.50
C LEU A 158 -4.34 -25.16 19.92
N GLN A 159 -5.50 -25.13 20.58
CA GLN A 159 -6.28 -26.33 20.88
C GLN A 159 -7.51 -26.35 19.97
N VAL A 160 -7.91 -27.55 19.54
CA VAL A 160 -9.16 -27.73 18.78
C VAL A 160 -10.33 -27.25 19.65
N ALA A 161 -11.12 -26.34 19.10
CA ALA A 161 -12.21 -25.68 19.84
C ALA A 161 -13.58 -26.04 19.29
N MET A 162 -13.97 -25.40 18.19
CA MET A 162 -15.29 -25.54 17.58
C MET A 162 -15.17 -25.73 16.06
N PRO A 163 -16.25 -26.20 15.40
CA PRO A 163 -16.28 -26.24 13.95
C PRO A 163 -16.13 -24.85 13.35
N SER A 164 -15.34 -24.76 12.30
CA SER A 164 -15.22 -23.61 11.41
C SER A 164 -15.37 -24.09 9.96
N SER A 165 -15.20 -23.20 9.00
CA SER A 165 -15.13 -23.55 7.58
C SER A 165 -14.03 -22.80 6.87
N PHE A 166 -13.54 -23.36 5.75
CA PHE A 166 -12.63 -22.61 4.89
C PHE A 166 -13.29 -21.33 4.32
N GLY A 167 -14.60 -21.35 4.11
CA GLY A 167 -15.35 -20.17 3.75
C GLY A 167 -15.19 -19.04 4.78
N LEU A 168 -15.33 -19.34 6.08
CA LEU A 168 -15.09 -18.38 7.15
C LEU A 168 -13.64 -17.92 7.20
N TRP A 169 -12.67 -18.82 7.02
CA TRP A 169 -11.26 -18.48 7.07
C TRP A 169 -10.86 -17.49 5.96
N PHE A 170 -11.22 -17.77 4.71
CA PHE A 170 -10.96 -16.85 3.59
C PHE A 170 -11.74 -15.54 3.75
N GLY A 171 -13.02 -15.61 4.12
CA GLY A 171 -13.90 -14.46 4.34
C GLY A 171 -13.37 -13.51 5.42
N ALA A 172 -12.79 -14.04 6.50
CA ALA A 172 -12.22 -13.23 7.57
C ALA A 172 -11.08 -12.33 7.09
N TYR A 173 -10.20 -12.82 6.20
CA TYR A 173 -9.15 -12.01 5.60
C TYR A 173 -9.70 -11.00 4.60
N ALA A 174 -10.73 -11.37 3.83
CA ALA A 174 -11.42 -10.43 2.96
C ALA A 174 -12.05 -9.26 3.75
N GLU A 175 -12.73 -9.55 4.86
CA GLU A 175 -13.32 -8.52 5.71
C GLU A 175 -12.24 -7.65 6.39
N SER A 176 -11.14 -8.24 6.87
CA SER A 176 -10.00 -7.49 7.42
C SER A 176 -9.44 -6.48 6.41
N LEU A 177 -9.35 -6.84 5.14
CA LEU A 177 -8.90 -5.92 4.08
C LEU A 177 -9.85 -4.73 3.87
N THR A 178 -11.13 -4.81 4.25
CA THR A 178 -12.03 -3.64 4.17
C THR A 178 -11.64 -2.58 5.19
N ASP A 179 -11.24 -2.96 6.40
CA ASP A 179 -10.75 -2.02 7.42
C ASP A 179 -9.43 -1.37 6.99
N ASP A 180 -8.51 -2.18 6.43
CA ASP A 180 -7.25 -1.67 5.89
C ASP A 180 -7.49 -0.66 4.76
N MET A 181 -8.47 -0.90 3.90
CA MET A 181 -8.85 -0.01 2.81
C MET A 181 -9.49 1.29 3.28
N LEU A 182 -10.24 1.30 4.39
CA LEU A 182 -10.73 2.54 5.02
C LEU A 182 -9.55 3.40 5.48
N PHE A 183 -8.53 2.77 6.07
CA PHE A 183 -7.34 3.48 6.53
C PHE A 183 -6.52 4.00 5.34
N LEU A 184 -6.38 3.20 4.28
CA LEU A 184 -5.73 3.61 3.01
C LEU A 184 -6.45 4.80 2.38
N GLN A 185 -7.79 4.79 2.35
CA GLN A 185 -8.59 5.91 1.84
C GLN A 185 -8.37 7.19 2.63
N ALA A 186 -8.29 7.11 3.97
CA ALA A 186 -7.98 8.27 4.80
C ALA A 186 -6.58 8.83 4.49
N ALA A 187 -5.58 7.97 4.33
CA ALA A 187 -4.22 8.37 3.93
C ALA A 187 -4.20 9.01 2.53
N TYR A 188 -4.94 8.45 1.57
CA TYR A 188 -5.11 9.01 0.23
C TYR A 188 -5.70 10.43 0.27
N LYS A 189 -6.79 10.66 1.01
CA LYS A 189 -7.41 11.98 1.14
C LYS A 189 -6.48 13.02 1.77
N MET A 190 -5.63 12.62 2.70
CA MET A 190 -4.61 13.50 3.28
C MET A 190 -3.49 13.81 2.29
N THR A 191 -3.12 12.87 1.45
CA THR A 191 -2.10 13.02 0.41
C THR A 191 -2.60 13.89 -0.75
N ASN A 192 -3.88 13.76 -1.13
CA ASN A 192 -4.46 14.39 -2.31
C ASN A 192 -4.77 15.89 -2.11
N ARG A 193 -3.75 16.65 -1.65
CA ARG A 193 -3.78 18.10 -1.39
C ARG A 193 -2.53 18.75 -1.95
N ASN A 194 -2.72 19.80 -2.80
CA ASN A 194 -1.63 20.45 -3.50
C ASN A 194 -0.75 21.32 -2.56
N PRO A 195 0.56 21.08 -2.45
CA PRO A 195 1.49 21.92 -1.70
C PRO A 195 2.14 23.02 -2.54
N LEU A 196 2.08 22.90 -3.89
CA LEU A 196 2.81 23.75 -4.82
C LEU A 196 2.40 25.21 -4.68
N GLY A 197 3.38 26.11 -4.81
CA GLY A 197 3.22 27.54 -4.57
C GLY A 197 3.43 27.96 -3.11
N SER A 198 3.80 27.01 -2.23
CA SER A 198 4.31 27.34 -0.88
C SER A 198 5.76 27.87 -0.91
N ALA A 199 6.44 27.71 -2.04
CA ALA A 199 7.83 28.09 -2.26
C ALA A 199 8.75 27.48 -1.18
N ALA A 200 9.60 28.26 -0.57
CA ALA A 200 10.46 27.80 0.54
C ALA A 200 9.70 27.57 1.86
N GLY A 201 8.37 27.61 1.85
CA GLY A 201 7.51 27.43 3.03
C GLY A 201 6.88 28.72 3.55
N TYR A 202 7.15 29.84 2.89
CA TYR A 202 6.68 31.16 3.32
C TYR A 202 5.96 31.93 2.23
N GLY A 203 5.64 31.26 1.11
CA GLY A 203 4.96 31.86 -0.03
C GLY A 203 5.89 32.65 -0.96
N SER A 204 5.30 33.44 -1.85
CA SER A 204 5.99 34.22 -2.86
C SER A 204 5.34 35.61 -3.01
N SER A 205 6.14 36.61 -3.44
CA SER A 205 5.63 37.94 -3.85
C SER A 205 4.99 37.94 -5.25
N PHE A 206 5.16 36.84 -6.01
CA PHE A 206 4.44 36.67 -7.28
C PHE A 206 2.97 36.30 -7.01
N PRO A 207 2.04 36.74 -7.87
CA PRO A 207 0.62 36.45 -7.72
C PRO A 207 0.28 35.00 -8.16
N LEU A 208 0.91 34.00 -7.55
CA LEU A 208 0.77 32.60 -7.93
C LEU A 208 -0.69 32.13 -7.85
N ASN A 209 -1.19 31.52 -8.92
CA ASN A 209 -2.52 30.91 -8.96
C ASN A 209 -2.45 29.44 -8.52
N ARG A 210 -2.46 29.22 -7.20
CA ARG A 210 -2.41 27.88 -6.60
C ARG A 210 -3.66 27.04 -6.90
N GLN A 211 -4.82 27.68 -7.11
CA GLN A 211 -6.02 26.95 -7.52
C GLN A 211 -5.86 26.32 -8.90
N MET A 212 -5.28 27.08 -9.85
CA MET A 212 -5.02 26.57 -11.20
C MET A 212 -4.11 25.32 -11.18
N THR A 213 -3.01 25.36 -10.43
CA THR A 213 -2.13 24.19 -10.31
C THR A 213 -2.81 23.01 -9.59
N THR A 214 -3.70 23.28 -8.63
CA THR A 214 -4.52 22.27 -7.95
C THR A 214 -5.43 21.55 -8.95
N ASP A 215 -6.11 22.30 -9.81
CA ASP A 215 -7.05 21.75 -10.79
C ASP A 215 -6.32 21.00 -11.90
N LEU A 216 -5.22 21.57 -12.44
CA LEU A 216 -4.39 20.93 -13.48
C LEU A 216 -3.79 19.59 -13.02
N LEU A 217 -3.41 19.48 -11.75
CA LEU A 217 -2.86 18.25 -11.17
C LEU A 217 -3.93 17.31 -10.61
N GLY A 218 -5.21 17.70 -10.65
CA GLY A 218 -6.32 16.87 -10.17
C GLY A 218 -6.35 16.64 -8.66
N PHE A 219 -5.75 17.53 -7.87
CA PHE A 219 -5.87 17.47 -6.41
C PHE A 219 -7.29 17.86 -5.96
N ASP A 220 -7.75 17.27 -4.86
CA ASP A 220 -9.08 17.61 -4.27
C ASP A 220 -9.10 19.01 -3.66
N SER A 221 -7.97 19.42 -3.11
CA SER A 221 -7.79 20.72 -2.47
C SER A 221 -6.30 21.09 -2.44
N MET A 222 -5.95 22.13 -1.69
CA MET A 222 -4.55 22.50 -1.45
C MET A 222 -4.24 22.56 0.05
N ASP A 223 -2.97 22.54 0.37
CA ASP A 223 -2.48 22.94 1.68
C ASP A 223 -2.54 24.47 1.74
N TYR A 224 -3.60 25.04 2.34
CA TYR A 224 -3.87 26.47 2.30
C TYR A 224 -2.77 27.30 2.97
N ASN A 225 -2.32 26.87 4.15
CA ASN A 225 -1.24 27.54 4.86
C ASN A 225 0.12 27.07 4.30
N VAL A 226 0.90 27.99 3.76
CA VAL A 226 2.18 27.70 3.13
C VAL A 226 3.22 27.14 4.11
N VAL A 227 3.15 27.52 5.38
CA VAL A 227 4.00 26.96 6.44
C VAL A 227 3.60 25.52 6.71
N TYR A 228 2.28 25.22 6.76
CA TYR A 228 1.78 23.87 6.94
C TYR A 228 2.18 22.95 5.78
N ALA A 229 2.22 23.46 4.54
CA ALA A 229 2.67 22.66 3.40
C ALA A 229 4.05 22.03 3.64
N GLN A 230 5.00 22.80 4.21
CA GLN A 230 6.32 22.29 4.59
C GLN A 230 6.27 21.39 5.83
N MET A 231 5.45 21.72 6.84
CA MET A 231 5.25 20.87 8.02
C MET A 231 4.61 19.52 7.67
N GLY A 232 3.94 19.44 6.52
CA GLY A 232 3.35 18.23 5.98
C GLY A 232 4.37 17.17 5.60
N ARG A 233 5.63 17.55 5.33
CA ARG A 233 6.73 16.63 5.02
C ARG A 233 7.05 15.75 6.22
N GLY A 234 7.22 14.46 5.99
CA GLY A 234 7.35 13.45 7.04
C GLY A 234 6.01 13.04 7.67
N LYS A 235 5.12 14.00 7.94
CA LYS A 235 3.77 13.71 8.49
C LYS A 235 2.92 12.92 7.49
N MET A 236 2.94 13.29 6.22
CA MET A 236 2.23 12.59 5.15
C MET A 236 2.78 11.17 5.00
N GLU A 237 4.09 11.03 4.87
CA GLU A 237 4.78 9.76 4.71
C GLU A 237 4.53 8.82 5.89
N ARG A 238 4.54 9.35 7.12
CA ARG A 238 4.21 8.57 8.32
C ARG A 238 2.77 8.05 8.30
N ASN A 239 1.81 8.91 7.94
CA ASN A 239 0.40 8.53 7.90
C ASN A 239 0.14 7.47 6.82
N VAL A 240 0.77 7.61 5.66
CA VAL A 240 0.75 6.58 4.60
C VAL A 240 1.47 5.31 5.08
N GLY A 241 2.59 5.45 5.79
CA GLY A 241 3.29 4.34 6.41
C GLY A 241 2.42 3.52 7.36
N PHE A 242 1.53 4.16 8.13
CA PHE A 242 0.54 3.45 8.95
C PHE A 242 -0.46 2.67 8.09
N ALA A 243 -0.94 3.22 6.97
CA ALA A 243 -1.84 2.51 6.07
C ALA A 243 -1.14 1.29 5.41
N ILE A 244 0.12 1.43 5.00
CA ILE A 244 0.94 0.31 4.53
C ILE A 244 1.09 -0.76 5.62
N ALA A 245 1.35 -0.34 6.87
CA ALA A 245 1.57 -1.23 7.99
C ALA A 245 0.32 -2.06 8.35
N THR A 246 -0.91 -1.52 8.24
CA THR A 246 -2.13 -2.27 8.49
C THR A 246 -2.33 -3.38 7.45
N ILE A 247 -2.22 -3.06 6.17
CA ILE A 247 -2.30 -4.04 5.08
C ILE A 247 -1.22 -5.13 5.27
N ALA A 248 0.01 -4.72 5.55
CA ALA A 248 1.12 -5.64 5.81
C ALA A 248 0.83 -6.54 7.03
N GLY A 249 0.18 -6.03 8.08
CA GLY A 249 -0.24 -6.81 9.24
C GLY A 249 -1.22 -7.92 8.88
N THR A 250 -2.25 -7.60 8.08
CA THR A 250 -3.21 -8.58 7.56
C THR A 250 -2.54 -9.65 6.71
N LEU A 251 -1.66 -9.25 5.78
CA LEU A 251 -0.90 -10.18 4.93
C LEU A 251 0.04 -11.09 5.74
N ALA A 252 0.75 -10.54 6.73
CA ALA A 252 1.65 -11.30 7.57
C ALA A 252 0.91 -12.37 8.37
N LYS A 253 -0.27 -12.03 8.90
CA LYS A 253 -1.14 -12.97 9.63
C LYS A 253 -1.66 -14.08 8.71
N MET A 254 -2.15 -13.72 7.53
CA MET A 254 -2.61 -14.68 6.51
C MET A 254 -1.48 -15.64 6.09
N ALA A 255 -0.28 -15.10 5.86
CA ALA A 255 0.87 -15.89 5.48
C ALA A 255 1.32 -16.84 6.60
N PHE A 256 1.19 -16.42 7.86
CA PHE A 256 1.46 -17.31 9.01
C PHE A 256 0.46 -18.47 9.06
N ASP A 257 -0.84 -18.20 8.95
CA ASP A 257 -1.86 -19.26 8.94
C ASP A 257 -1.65 -20.23 7.78
N ALA A 258 -1.36 -19.70 6.58
CA ALA A 258 -1.11 -20.53 5.40
C ALA A 258 0.11 -21.44 5.58
N CYS A 259 1.20 -20.97 6.19
CA CYS A 259 2.36 -21.80 6.54
C CYS A 259 1.98 -22.88 7.56
N LEU A 260 1.21 -22.50 8.59
CA LEU A 260 0.77 -23.44 9.63
C LEU A 260 -0.13 -24.54 9.04
N PHE A 261 -1.14 -24.15 8.27
CA PHE A 261 -2.10 -25.09 7.66
C PHE A 261 -1.50 -25.93 6.54
N ASN A 262 -0.44 -25.45 5.88
CA ASN A 262 0.33 -26.25 4.91
C ASN A 262 1.33 -27.22 5.57
N SER A 263 1.62 -27.07 6.88
CA SER A 263 2.56 -27.96 7.58
C SER A 263 2.10 -29.41 7.53
N GLN A 264 3.05 -30.35 7.60
CA GLN A 264 2.77 -31.80 7.52
C GLN A 264 1.81 -32.29 8.64
N ASN A 265 1.82 -31.63 9.80
CA ASN A 265 0.97 -32.00 10.91
C ASN A 265 -0.49 -31.58 10.73
N PHE A 266 -0.73 -30.41 10.12
CA PHE A 266 -2.08 -29.93 9.81
C PHE A 266 -2.54 -30.44 8.44
N SER A 267 -1.79 -30.19 7.42
CA SER A 267 -2.11 -30.58 6.03
C SER A 267 -3.52 -30.16 5.58
N PHE A 268 -3.98 -29.00 6.03
CA PHE A 268 -5.31 -28.49 5.72
C PHE A 268 -5.37 -27.83 4.34
N VAL A 269 -4.24 -27.26 3.90
CA VAL A 269 -4.11 -26.65 2.59
C VAL A 269 -2.90 -27.19 1.85
N LYS A 270 -2.99 -27.16 0.53
CA LYS A 270 -1.89 -27.53 -0.37
C LYS A 270 -1.56 -26.35 -1.28
N LEU A 271 -0.31 -25.99 -1.30
CA LEU A 271 0.20 -24.90 -2.15
C LEU A 271 0.54 -25.40 -3.56
N PRO A 272 0.43 -24.54 -4.58
CA PRO A 272 0.92 -24.84 -5.93
C PRO A 272 2.38 -25.26 -5.91
N LYS A 273 2.77 -26.19 -6.78
CA LYS A 273 4.17 -26.69 -6.84
C LYS A 273 5.17 -25.58 -7.08
N GLU A 274 4.83 -24.66 -7.95
CA GLU A 274 5.66 -23.49 -8.29
C GLU A 274 5.84 -22.48 -7.16
N CYS A 275 5.00 -22.56 -6.12
CA CYS A 275 5.09 -21.71 -4.93
C CYS A 275 5.79 -22.40 -3.75
N THR A 276 6.40 -23.56 -4.00
CA THR A 276 7.13 -24.32 -2.98
C THR A 276 8.52 -24.63 -3.49
N THR A 277 9.50 -24.67 -2.57
CA THR A 277 10.85 -25.13 -2.88
C THR A 277 11.11 -26.49 -2.27
N GLY A 278 12.00 -27.26 -2.93
CA GLY A 278 12.46 -28.56 -2.44
C GLY A 278 13.66 -28.41 -1.50
N SER A 279 14.08 -29.54 -0.97
CA SER A 279 15.32 -29.65 -0.19
C SER A 279 16.39 -30.36 -1.03
N SER A 280 17.64 -29.89 -0.95
CA SER A 280 18.78 -30.53 -1.65
C SER A 280 19.12 -31.94 -1.10
N ILE A 281 18.65 -32.28 0.09
CA ILE A 281 18.93 -33.55 0.76
C ILE A 281 17.69 -34.34 1.20
N MET A 282 16.50 -33.72 1.17
CA MET A 282 15.24 -34.32 1.59
C MET A 282 14.22 -34.29 0.43
N PRO A 283 14.17 -35.30 -0.45
CA PRO A 283 13.39 -35.25 -1.70
C PRO A 283 11.87 -35.14 -1.50
N HIS A 284 11.36 -35.44 -0.30
CA HIS A 284 9.94 -35.37 0.04
C HIS A 284 9.51 -33.97 0.55
N LYS A 285 10.48 -33.10 0.91
CA LYS A 285 10.21 -31.82 1.57
C LYS A 285 9.81 -30.76 0.57
N LYS A 286 8.71 -30.06 0.89
CA LYS A 286 8.21 -28.88 0.15
C LYS A 286 8.04 -27.74 1.13
N ASN A 287 8.76 -26.64 0.90
CA ASN A 287 8.77 -25.50 1.80
C ASN A 287 7.80 -24.42 1.27
N PRO A 288 7.02 -23.74 2.14
CA PRO A 288 6.14 -22.66 1.75
C PRO A 288 6.87 -21.32 1.64
N ASP A 289 8.04 -21.28 0.97
CA ASP A 289 8.99 -20.17 1.01
C ASP A 289 8.34 -18.83 0.59
N VAL A 290 7.40 -18.85 -0.34
CA VAL A 290 6.73 -17.61 -0.78
C VAL A 290 5.94 -16.98 0.36
N PHE A 291 5.17 -17.77 1.13
CA PHE A 291 4.47 -17.25 2.30
C PHE A 291 5.41 -16.87 3.44
N GLU A 292 6.52 -17.57 3.60
CA GLU A 292 7.54 -17.18 4.58
C GLU A 292 8.15 -15.81 4.25
N LEU A 293 8.43 -15.56 2.96
CA LEU A 293 8.95 -14.26 2.49
C LEU A 293 7.88 -13.17 2.56
N ILE A 294 6.62 -13.44 2.20
CA ILE A 294 5.51 -12.48 2.38
C ILE A 294 5.45 -12.08 3.87
N ARG A 295 5.44 -13.04 4.78
CA ARG A 295 5.42 -12.78 6.23
C ARG A 295 6.58 -11.92 6.68
N ALA A 296 7.81 -12.23 6.25
CA ALA A 296 9.01 -11.49 6.65
C ALA A 296 9.02 -10.06 6.09
N LYS A 297 8.71 -9.88 4.79
CA LYS A 297 8.61 -8.56 4.16
C LYS A 297 7.52 -7.71 4.81
N CYS A 298 6.33 -8.28 5.02
CA CYS A 298 5.22 -7.59 5.67
C CYS A 298 5.51 -7.24 7.14
N ASN A 299 6.21 -8.09 7.89
CA ASN A 299 6.68 -7.74 9.24
C ASN A 299 7.67 -6.56 9.21
N LYS A 300 8.55 -6.49 8.22
CA LYS A 300 9.47 -5.37 8.02
C LYS A 300 8.70 -4.08 7.69
N LEU A 301 7.70 -4.15 6.80
CA LEU A 301 6.88 -3.00 6.40
C LEU A 301 6.09 -2.39 7.57
N GLN A 302 5.71 -3.18 8.57
CA GLN A 302 5.04 -2.68 9.78
C GLN A 302 5.92 -1.72 10.60
N ALA A 303 7.25 -1.72 10.41
CA ALA A 303 8.16 -0.77 11.05
C ALA A 303 8.26 0.58 10.33
N LEU A 304 7.70 0.72 9.12
CA LEU A 304 7.84 1.93 8.30
C LEU A 304 7.39 3.22 9.02
N PRO A 305 6.19 3.29 9.64
CA PRO A 305 5.77 4.53 10.30
C PRO A 305 6.67 4.91 11.46
N GLN A 306 7.27 3.93 12.14
CA GLN A 306 8.23 4.17 13.22
C GLN A 306 9.55 4.74 12.69
N GLN A 307 10.07 4.21 11.59
CA GLN A 307 11.28 4.72 10.94
C GLN A 307 11.09 6.18 10.52
N VAL A 308 9.98 6.49 9.83
CA VAL A 308 9.65 7.88 9.45
C VAL A 308 9.53 8.78 10.67
N THR A 309 8.87 8.33 11.75
CA THR A 309 8.72 9.08 12.99
C THR A 309 10.08 9.43 13.60
N LEU A 310 11.02 8.50 13.64
CA LEU A 310 12.34 8.72 14.22
C LEU A 310 13.15 9.73 13.40
N ILE A 311 13.07 9.69 12.07
CA ILE A 311 13.78 10.63 11.18
C ILE A 311 13.23 12.07 11.34
N MET A 312 11.91 12.24 11.48
CA MET A 312 11.28 13.56 11.55
C MET A 312 11.22 14.16 12.96
N ASN A 313 11.65 13.45 13.97
CA ASN A 313 11.61 13.92 15.34
C ASN A 313 12.57 15.11 15.56
N ASN A 314 12.17 16.01 16.51
CA ASN A 314 12.95 17.16 16.96
C ASN A 314 13.26 18.22 15.88
N LEU A 315 12.48 18.24 14.79
CA LEU A 315 12.61 19.26 13.75
C LEU A 315 11.62 20.41 14.03
N PRO A 316 12.08 21.66 14.06
CA PRO A 316 11.18 22.82 14.11
C PRO A 316 10.48 23.02 12.76
N VAL A 317 9.61 24.05 12.70
CA VAL A 317 8.91 24.43 11.48
C VAL A 317 9.91 24.87 10.40
N GLY A 318 9.68 24.46 9.17
CA GLY A 318 10.52 24.74 7.99
C GLY A 318 11.08 23.47 7.36
N TYR A 319 11.91 23.65 6.35
CA TYR A 319 12.61 22.55 5.68
C TYR A 319 13.91 22.21 6.38
N PHE A 320 14.17 20.93 6.53
CA PHE A 320 15.42 20.37 7.03
C PHE A 320 15.87 19.21 6.15
N ARG A 321 17.18 19.10 5.94
CA ARG A 321 17.77 18.05 5.09
C ARG A 321 17.59 16.64 5.66
N ASP A 322 17.34 16.52 6.96
CA ASP A 322 16.96 15.27 7.64
C ASP A 322 15.85 14.54 6.90
N LEU A 323 14.86 15.28 6.39
CA LEU A 323 13.70 14.74 5.68
C LEU A 323 14.05 14.08 4.34
N GLN A 324 15.25 14.30 3.80
CA GLN A 324 15.74 13.63 2.59
C GLN A 324 15.82 12.12 2.79
N ILE A 325 16.28 11.66 3.97
CA ILE A 325 16.47 10.24 4.28
C ILE A 325 15.14 9.48 4.30
N ILE A 326 14.01 10.15 4.50
CA ILE A 326 12.69 9.50 4.48
C ILE A 326 12.46 8.79 3.13
N LYS A 327 12.95 9.34 2.02
CA LYS A 327 12.79 8.74 0.69
C LYS A 327 13.35 7.31 0.63
N GLU A 328 14.48 7.04 1.30
CA GLU A 328 15.16 5.75 1.28
C GLU A 328 14.33 4.61 1.89
N VAL A 329 13.48 4.92 2.86
CA VAL A 329 12.62 3.92 3.52
C VAL A 329 11.19 3.93 2.97
N PHE A 330 10.71 5.08 2.49
CA PHE A 330 9.33 5.29 2.09
C PHE A 330 9.05 4.87 0.64
N LEU A 331 9.88 5.30 -0.32
CA LEU A 331 9.60 5.05 -1.74
C LEU A 331 9.65 3.56 -2.08
N PRO A 332 10.68 2.78 -1.69
CA PRO A 332 10.73 1.35 -2.01
C PRO A 332 9.69 0.49 -1.26
N ALA A 333 9.07 1.03 -0.21
CA ALA A 333 8.08 0.28 0.57
C ALA A 333 6.83 -0.06 -0.25
N PHE A 334 6.48 0.77 -1.22
CA PHE A 334 5.35 0.51 -2.12
C PHE A 334 5.61 -0.68 -3.03
N ASP A 335 6.78 -0.77 -3.64
CA ASP A 335 7.14 -1.91 -4.50
C ASP A 335 7.11 -3.22 -3.70
N GLU A 336 7.67 -3.20 -2.48
CA GLU A 336 7.68 -4.38 -1.62
C GLU A 336 6.27 -4.82 -1.20
N LEU A 337 5.36 -3.86 -0.91
CA LEU A 337 3.96 -4.18 -0.58
C LEU A 337 3.20 -4.72 -1.80
N LYS A 338 3.37 -4.07 -2.97
CA LYS A 338 2.72 -4.51 -4.23
C LYS A 338 3.15 -5.93 -4.62
N ASP A 339 4.44 -6.25 -4.49
CA ASP A 339 4.97 -7.61 -4.70
C ASP A 339 4.30 -8.62 -3.77
N CYS A 340 4.15 -8.28 -2.48
CA CYS A 340 3.50 -9.15 -1.51
C CYS A 340 2.02 -9.37 -1.83
N LEU A 341 1.29 -8.32 -2.22
CA LEU A 341 -0.12 -8.39 -2.64
C LEU A 341 -0.28 -9.27 -3.87
N GLN A 342 0.55 -9.07 -4.89
CA GLN A 342 0.52 -9.84 -6.14
C GLN A 342 0.78 -11.33 -5.87
N MET A 343 1.80 -11.66 -5.09
CA MET A 343 2.12 -13.04 -4.76
C MET A 343 1.05 -13.69 -3.89
N ALA A 344 0.50 -12.97 -2.92
CA ALA A 344 -0.60 -13.45 -2.09
C ALA A 344 -1.84 -13.77 -2.94
N ALA A 345 -2.26 -12.87 -3.82
CA ALA A 345 -3.39 -13.09 -4.72
C ALA A 345 -3.17 -14.29 -5.64
N TYR A 346 -1.96 -14.40 -6.22
CA TYR A 346 -1.59 -15.52 -7.10
C TYR A 346 -1.72 -16.87 -6.38
N ILE A 347 -1.22 -16.97 -5.13
CA ILE A 347 -1.25 -18.23 -4.40
C ILE A 347 -2.68 -18.54 -3.93
N ILE A 348 -3.40 -17.55 -3.41
CA ILE A 348 -4.80 -17.73 -2.94
C ILE A 348 -5.69 -18.21 -4.09
N ASN A 349 -5.53 -17.68 -5.31
CA ASN A 349 -6.25 -18.17 -6.49
C ASN A 349 -6.06 -19.67 -6.71
N LYS A 350 -4.86 -20.21 -6.45
CA LYS A 350 -4.47 -21.61 -6.77
C LYS A 350 -4.43 -22.55 -5.56
N ILE A 351 -4.61 -22.03 -4.35
CA ILE A 351 -4.58 -22.86 -3.14
C ILE A 351 -5.71 -23.89 -3.16
N GLU A 352 -5.36 -25.14 -2.82
CA GLU A 352 -6.31 -26.23 -2.67
C GLU A 352 -6.54 -26.48 -1.17
N VAL A 353 -7.78 -26.74 -0.77
CA VAL A 353 -8.10 -27.14 0.60
C VAL A 353 -8.32 -28.65 0.68
N ARG A 354 -8.08 -29.21 1.84
CA ARG A 354 -8.34 -30.60 2.13
C ARG A 354 -9.77 -30.74 2.66
N GLU A 355 -10.62 -31.50 1.99
CA GLU A 355 -12.04 -31.61 2.32
C GLU A 355 -12.35 -32.72 3.33
N ASP A 356 -11.44 -33.70 3.49
CA ASP A 356 -11.60 -34.88 4.34
C ASP A 356 -10.98 -34.75 5.76
N ILE A 357 -10.69 -33.52 6.21
CA ILE A 357 -10.04 -33.28 7.51
C ILE A 357 -10.84 -33.88 8.66
N LEU A 358 -12.16 -33.74 8.60
CA LEU A 358 -13.08 -34.16 9.65
C LEU A 358 -13.43 -35.66 9.63
N ASP A 359 -12.87 -36.42 8.70
CA ASP A 359 -12.94 -37.88 8.72
C ASP A 359 -12.08 -38.45 9.86
N ASN A 360 -11.11 -37.67 10.36
CA ASN A 360 -10.30 -38.07 11.51
C ASN A 360 -11.09 -37.93 12.83
N PRO A 361 -11.33 -39.03 13.56
CA PRO A 361 -12.10 -39.00 14.79
C PRO A 361 -11.52 -38.11 15.90
N MET A 362 -10.24 -37.73 15.81
CA MET A 362 -9.65 -36.79 16.78
C MET A 362 -10.38 -35.44 16.83
N TYR A 363 -11.11 -35.08 15.76
CA TYR A 363 -11.87 -33.82 15.67
C TYR A 363 -13.33 -33.97 16.15
N ASP A 364 -13.82 -35.17 16.44
CA ASP A 364 -15.21 -35.36 16.87
C ASP A 364 -15.57 -34.52 18.12
N PRO A 365 -14.70 -34.35 19.14
CA PRO A 365 -15.02 -33.52 20.31
C PRO A 365 -15.29 -32.05 20.04
N MET A 366 -14.84 -31.50 18.90
CA MET A 366 -15.09 -30.11 18.57
C MET A 366 -16.58 -29.78 18.36
N PHE A 367 -17.40 -30.79 18.06
CA PHE A 367 -18.86 -30.69 17.92
C PHE A 367 -19.62 -30.75 19.24
N SER A 368 -18.92 -30.83 20.36
CA SER A 368 -19.55 -30.98 21.69
C SER A 368 -20.49 -29.85 22.05
N VAL A 369 -20.16 -28.59 21.66
CA VAL A 369 -21.01 -27.42 21.91
C VAL A 369 -22.31 -27.50 21.08
N GLU A 370 -22.24 -27.98 19.86
CA GLU A 370 -23.44 -28.20 19.01
C GLU A 370 -24.41 -29.19 19.65
N GLU A 371 -23.88 -30.27 20.18
CA GLU A 371 -24.70 -31.29 20.89
C GLU A 371 -25.27 -30.74 22.20
N VAL A 372 -24.49 -30.00 22.99
CA VAL A 372 -25.00 -29.31 24.20
C VAL A 372 -26.12 -28.37 23.85
N ASN A 373 -25.98 -27.57 22.79
CA ASN A 373 -26.98 -26.61 22.30
C ASN A 373 -28.25 -27.34 21.82
N ARG A 374 -28.09 -28.47 21.11
CA ARG A 374 -29.22 -29.30 20.66
C ARG A 374 -30.02 -29.84 21.85
N LEU A 375 -29.38 -30.42 22.84
CA LEU A 375 -30.00 -30.92 24.04
C LEU A 375 -30.69 -29.80 24.86
N ALA A 376 -30.06 -28.63 24.92
CA ALA A 376 -30.66 -27.47 25.59
C ALA A 376 -31.92 -26.96 24.87
N ALA A 377 -31.92 -26.97 23.54
CA ALA A 377 -33.10 -26.62 22.73
C ALA A 377 -34.25 -27.63 22.89
N GLU A 378 -33.94 -28.89 23.20
CA GLU A 378 -34.90 -29.95 23.54
C GLU A 378 -35.39 -29.87 24.99
N GLY A 379 -34.95 -28.88 25.78
CA GLY A 379 -35.44 -28.61 27.13
C GLY A 379 -34.56 -29.13 28.28
N MET A 380 -33.38 -29.70 27.98
CA MET A 380 -32.43 -30.08 29.02
C MET A 380 -31.74 -28.84 29.58
N PRO A 381 -31.61 -28.69 30.92
CA PRO A 381 -30.80 -27.58 31.48
C PRO A 381 -29.37 -27.61 30.92
N PHE A 382 -28.86 -26.46 30.50
CA PHE A 382 -27.55 -26.34 29.83
C PHE A 382 -26.41 -27.03 30.61
N ARG A 383 -26.37 -26.88 31.93
CA ARG A 383 -25.35 -27.54 32.78
C ARG A 383 -25.44 -29.05 32.77
N ASP A 384 -26.66 -29.61 32.69
CA ASP A 384 -26.87 -31.06 32.64
C ASP A 384 -26.52 -31.61 31.26
N ALA A 385 -26.88 -30.89 30.19
CA ALA A 385 -26.43 -31.18 28.83
C ALA A 385 -24.89 -31.20 28.73
N TYR A 386 -24.24 -30.16 29.26
CA TYR A 386 -22.77 -30.04 29.28
C TYR A 386 -22.12 -31.24 29.99
N LYS A 387 -22.61 -31.61 31.20
CA LYS A 387 -22.10 -32.76 31.95
C LYS A 387 -22.29 -34.06 31.18
N LYS A 388 -23.48 -34.26 30.62
CA LYS A 388 -23.80 -35.46 29.83
C LYS A 388 -22.84 -35.60 28.65
N VAL A 389 -22.70 -34.58 27.84
CA VAL A 389 -21.81 -34.60 26.66
C VAL A 389 -20.35 -34.83 27.09
N GLY A 390 -19.89 -34.18 28.17
CA GLY A 390 -18.55 -34.38 28.73
C GLY A 390 -18.30 -35.85 29.11
N LEU A 391 -19.25 -36.49 29.82
CA LEU A 391 -19.16 -37.90 30.19
C LEU A 391 -19.18 -38.80 28.96
N ASP A 392 -19.98 -38.54 27.96
CA ASP A 392 -20.03 -39.29 26.71
C ASP A 392 -18.68 -39.21 25.94
N ILE A 393 -17.99 -38.07 25.98
CA ILE A 393 -16.64 -37.90 25.41
C ILE A 393 -15.62 -38.72 26.20
N GLU A 394 -15.61 -38.61 27.52
CA GLU A 394 -14.71 -39.38 28.39
C GLU A 394 -14.90 -40.90 28.25
N ALA A 395 -16.12 -41.35 28.09
CA ALA A 395 -16.46 -42.76 27.86
C ALA A 395 -16.18 -43.23 26.42
N GLY A 396 -15.80 -42.36 25.50
CA GLY A 396 -15.60 -42.70 24.08
C GLY A 396 -16.90 -43.07 23.33
N THR A 397 -18.05 -42.72 23.89
CA THR A 397 -19.38 -43.00 23.32
C THR A 397 -19.95 -41.83 22.52
N PHE A 398 -19.34 -40.65 22.59
CA PHE A 398 -19.76 -39.46 21.86
C PHE A 398 -19.72 -39.70 20.35
N ARG A 399 -20.83 -39.42 19.68
CA ARG A 399 -20.97 -39.50 18.23
C ARG A 399 -21.60 -38.19 17.75
N PRO A 400 -20.85 -37.26 17.19
CA PRO A 400 -21.36 -35.97 16.79
C PRO A 400 -22.22 -36.03 15.53
N ASN A 401 -23.21 -35.17 15.46
CA ASN A 401 -23.76 -34.75 14.18
C ASN A 401 -22.77 -33.74 13.57
N LYS A 402 -22.26 -34.02 12.36
CA LYS A 402 -21.34 -33.14 11.61
C LYS A 402 -22.05 -32.22 10.60
N ASP A 403 -23.36 -32.38 10.45
CA ASP A 403 -24.19 -31.50 9.64
C ASP A 403 -24.55 -30.26 10.47
N ILE A 404 -23.79 -29.18 10.23
CA ILE A 404 -23.91 -27.93 10.97
C ILE A 404 -24.46 -26.85 10.05
N HIS A 405 -25.48 -26.15 10.52
CA HIS A 405 -26.06 -25.02 9.82
C HIS A 405 -26.46 -23.94 10.83
N HIS A 406 -25.71 -22.83 10.83
CA HIS A 406 -26.05 -21.65 11.60
C HIS A 406 -26.86 -20.66 10.74
N THR A 407 -27.81 -19.96 11.33
CA THR A 407 -28.70 -19.03 10.63
C THR A 407 -28.34 -17.57 10.85
N HIS A 408 -27.57 -17.28 11.90
CA HIS A 408 -27.17 -15.90 12.20
C HIS A 408 -26.05 -15.42 11.27
N GLU A 409 -25.93 -14.11 11.13
CA GLU A 409 -25.00 -13.46 10.23
C GLU A 409 -23.54 -13.78 10.57
N GLY A 410 -22.72 -13.97 9.53
CA GLY A 410 -21.27 -14.15 9.66
C GLY A 410 -20.84 -15.51 10.20
N SER A 411 -21.68 -16.54 10.16
CA SER A 411 -21.34 -17.88 10.65
C SER A 411 -21.50 -18.95 9.55
N ILE A 412 -21.20 -20.21 9.91
CA ILE A 412 -21.30 -21.38 9.01
C ILE A 412 -22.74 -21.45 8.44
N GLY A 413 -22.87 -21.36 7.10
CA GLY A 413 -24.16 -21.34 6.41
C GLY A 413 -24.68 -19.94 6.05
N ASN A 414 -24.18 -18.88 6.69
CA ASN A 414 -24.56 -17.50 6.40
C ASN A 414 -23.34 -16.56 6.49
N LEU A 415 -22.41 -16.64 5.54
CA LEU A 415 -21.11 -15.93 5.55
C LEU A 415 -21.20 -14.41 5.35
N CYS A 416 -22.32 -13.91 4.81
CA CYS A 416 -22.51 -12.48 4.49
C CYS A 416 -21.48 -11.88 3.50
N ASN A 417 -20.89 -12.68 2.63
CA ASN A 417 -19.89 -12.25 1.65
C ASN A 417 -20.39 -11.15 0.70
N ASP A 418 -21.69 -11.12 0.42
CA ASP A 418 -22.35 -10.06 -0.34
C ASP A 418 -22.28 -8.70 0.37
N ARG A 419 -22.46 -8.68 1.69
CA ARG A 419 -22.34 -7.47 2.52
C ARG A 419 -20.89 -6.98 2.62
N ILE A 420 -19.96 -7.90 2.82
CA ILE A 420 -18.50 -7.61 2.83
C ILE A 420 -18.08 -7.02 1.47
N SER A 421 -18.53 -7.61 0.37
CA SER A 421 -18.28 -7.12 -0.98
C SER A 421 -18.87 -5.73 -1.24
N ALA A 422 -20.11 -5.48 -0.77
CA ALA A 422 -20.74 -4.18 -0.87
C ALA A 422 -19.99 -3.09 -0.07
N LEU A 423 -19.46 -3.43 1.11
CA LEU A 423 -18.62 -2.54 1.91
C LEU A 423 -17.36 -2.16 1.15
N MET A 424 -16.61 -3.13 0.62
CA MET A 424 -15.39 -2.88 -0.19
C MET A 424 -15.69 -1.97 -1.39
N GLN A 425 -16.78 -2.22 -2.12
CA GLN A 425 -17.17 -1.38 -3.26
C GLN A 425 -17.49 0.05 -2.85
N SER A 426 -18.13 0.24 -1.69
CA SER A 426 -18.43 1.58 -1.15
C SER A 426 -17.14 2.35 -0.81
N ILE A 427 -16.17 1.67 -0.22
CA ILE A 427 -14.87 2.26 0.12
C ILE A 427 -14.12 2.67 -1.15
N LEU A 428 -14.05 1.79 -2.15
CA LEU A 428 -13.37 2.06 -3.42
C LEU A 428 -13.95 3.27 -4.15
N LYS A 429 -15.26 3.42 -4.20
CA LYS A 429 -15.93 4.61 -4.78
C LYS A 429 -15.50 5.92 -4.09
N GLY A 430 -15.20 5.87 -2.81
CA GLY A 430 -14.80 7.06 -2.03
C GLY A 430 -13.39 7.57 -2.31
N PHE A 431 -12.57 6.88 -3.12
CA PHE A 431 -11.27 7.38 -3.60
C PHE A 431 -11.40 8.38 -4.75
N ALA A 432 -12.40 8.22 -5.63
CA ALA A 432 -12.65 9.07 -6.81
C ALA A 432 -11.42 9.19 -7.74
N PHE A 433 -10.77 8.07 -8.05
CA PHE A 433 -9.55 8.01 -8.86
C PHE A 433 -9.71 8.59 -10.27
N GLU A 434 -10.90 8.53 -10.85
CA GLU A 434 -11.19 8.99 -12.21
C GLU A 434 -10.85 10.47 -12.39
N ARG A 435 -11.01 11.29 -11.36
CA ARG A 435 -10.66 12.73 -11.41
C ARG A 435 -9.16 12.91 -11.62
N VAL A 436 -8.35 12.15 -10.91
CA VAL A 436 -6.88 12.20 -11.01
C VAL A 436 -6.42 11.73 -12.38
N GLN A 437 -6.92 10.57 -12.82
CA GLN A 437 -6.58 9.98 -14.12
C GLN A 437 -6.96 10.91 -15.27
N LYS A 438 -8.12 11.58 -15.16
CA LYS A 438 -8.56 12.57 -16.16
C LYS A 438 -7.63 13.79 -16.19
N ALA A 439 -7.30 14.38 -15.05
CA ALA A 439 -6.44 15.55 -14.96
C ALA A 439 -5.04 15.27 -15.54
N GLU A 440 -4.44 14.13 -15.19
CA GLU A 440 -3.14 13.72 -15.72
C GLU A 440 -3.18 13.51 -17.24
N LYS A 441 -4.22 12.83 -17.75
CA LYS A 441 -4.41 12.64 -19.19
C LYS A 441 -4.58 13.97 -19.92
N ASP A 442 -5.34 14.91 -19.34
CA ASP A 442 -5.57 16.22 -19.96
C ASP A 442 -4.30 17.09 -19.96
N LEU A 443 -3.48 17.00 -18.91
CA LEU A 443 -2.19 17.69 -18.83
C LEU A 443 -1.17 17.17 -19.87
N LEU A 444 -1.20 15.86 -20.15
CA LEU A 444 -0.31 15.20 -21.11
C LEU A 444 -0.77 15.27 -22.57
N ARG A 445 -1.98 15.77 -22.86
CA ARG A 445 -2.45 16.08 -24.23
C ARG A 445 -1.75 17.30 -24.80
#